data_285cad820c9857b601506aa2dbefd4f1
#
_entry.id   285cad820c9857b601506aa2dbefd4f1
#
_cell.length_a   1.000
_cell.length_b   1.000
_cell.length_c   1.000
_cell.angle_alpha   90.00
_cell.angle_beta   90.00
_cell.angle_gamma   90.00
#
_symmetry.space_group_name_H-M   'P 1'
#
loop_
_entity.id
_entity.type
_entity.pdbx_description
1 polymer ?
#
loop_
_entity_poly.entity_id
_entity_poly.type
_entity_poly.pdbx_seq_one_letter_code
_entity_poly.pdbx_strand_id
1 'polypeptide(L)'
;MGYKIKKFITSGGERGYLILDKNTELPVYYQNLFLTTNVRNKSATASTIEIVATNLLIFSRFLDSRKINIVERIENKEYLSLAEIDDLIRYANQRFDKQKIINIKLMNNTFIAKRTFSYRIHVFSRYLNWLCGLVHSAKGINAKYEVDSFIDSIKAHIPKHSSLNMNERSEKSLNEEEIKILFHLLEIGGIENPFHKEVQIRNRLIFTLLLSLGLRAGELLNLKVDDFDLRDNTLSIIRRHDSKEDRRPYQPLVKTGERVIPLSDELANEVLDYIINSREKMTKRKKHSFL
;
A
#
# COMPACT_ATOMS: atom_id res chain seq x y z
N MET A 1 6.25 -20.56 17.03
CA MET A 1 5.54 -20.62 15.73
C MET A 1 5.84 -19.37 14.91
N GLY A 2 5.80 -19.40 13.59
CA GLY A 2 6.11 -18.25 12.76
C GLY A 2 5.18 -18.19 11.55
N TYR A 3 4.83 -16.97 11.15
CA TYR A 3 3.99 -16.72 9.96
C TYR A 3 4.78 -15.99 8.89
N LYS A 4 4.42 -16.22 7.62
CA LYS A 4 4.93 -15.48 6.47
C LYS A 4 3.79 -15.09 5.53
N ILE A 5 4.00 -14.04 4.75
CA ILE A 5 3.08 -13.65 3.68
C ILE A 5 3.64 -14.17 2.36
N LYS A 6 2.83 -14.92 1.63
CA LYS A 6 3.08 -15.35 0.25
C LYS A 6 2.28 -14.47 -0.69
N LYS A 7 2.96 -13.84 -1.65
CA LYS A 7 2.34 -13.10 -2.75
C LYS A 7 2.16 -14.05 -3.93
N PHE A 8 1.06 -13.89 -4.65
CA PHE A 8 0.80 -14.65 -5.87
C PHE A 8 0.05 -13.79 -6.87
N ILE A 9 0.13 -14.18 -8.13
CA ILE A 9 -0.64 -13.61 -9.23
C ILE A 9 -1.42 -14.76 -9.84
N THR A 10 -2.73 -14.61 -9.96
CA THR A 10 -3.58 -15.61 -10.61
C THR A 10 -3.37 -15.58 -12.13
N SER A 11 -3.84 -16.61 -12.83
CA SER A 11 -3.86 -16.65 -14.30
C SER A 11 -4.65 -15.48 -14.92
N GLY A 12 -5.60 -14.92 -14.15
CA GLY A 12 -6.38 -13.73 -14.52
C GLY A 12 -5.62 -12.41 -14.37
N GLY A 13 -4.41 -12.41 -13.77
CA GLY A 13 -3.64 -11.19 -13.48
C GLY A 13 -3.93 -10.61 -12.10
N GLU A 14 -4.88 -11.15 -11.37
CA GLU A 14 -5.23 -10.69 -10.03
C GLU A 14 -4.13 -10.99 -9.02
N ARG A 15 -3.79 -10.01 -8.20
CA ARG A 15 -2.76 -10.11 -7.17
C ARG A 15 -3.37 -10.44 -5.81
N GLY A 16 -2.89 -11.53 -5.22
CA GLY A 16 -3.35 -12.02 -3.92
C GLY A 16 -2.23 -12.16 -2.91
N TYR A 17 -2.66 -12.27 -1.65
CA TYR A 17 -1.78 -12.45 -0.50
C TYR A 17 -2.33 -13.54 0.39
N LEU A 18 -1.48 -14.47 0.81
CA LEU A 18 -1.82 -15.52 1.76
C LEU A 18 -0.92 -15.42 2.98
N ILE A 19 -1.51 -15.57 4.15
CA ILE A 19 -0.77 -15.76 5.41
C ILE A 19 -0.59 -17.26 5.60
N LEU A 20 0.65 -17.71 5.62
CA LEU A 20 1.03 -19.10 5.81
C LEU A 20 1.68 -19.30 7.16
N ASP A 21 1.41 -20.43 7.81
CA ASP A 21 2.25 -20.94 8.88
C ASP A 21 3.58 -21.41 8.30
N LYS A 22 4.70 -21.04 8.94
CA LYS A 22 6.04 -21.36 8.44
C LYS A 22 6.42 -22.83 8.60
N ASN A 23 5.82 -23.52 9.56
CA ASN A 23 6.16 -24.89 9.87
C ASN A 23 5.41 -25.86 8.96
N THR A 24 4.12 -25.61 8.76
CA THR A 24 3.24 -26.47 7.96
C THR A 24 3.14 -26.04 6.50
N GLU A 25 3.58 -24.82 6.16
CA GLU A 25 3.39 -24.18 4.84
C GLU A 25 1.91 -24.03 4.44
N LEU A 26 0.97 -24.30 5.37
CA LEU A 26 -0.47 -24.22 5.08
C LEU A 26 -1.00 -22.80 5.35
N PRO A 27 -2.06 -22.39 4.62
CA PRO A 27 -2.75 -21.14 4.87
C PRO A 27 -3.42 -21.13 6.24
N VAL A 28 -3.24 -20.03 6.98
CA VAL A 28 -3.94 -19.82 8.26
C VAL A 28 -5.40 -19.50 7.96
N TYR A 29 -6.32 -20.35 8.41
CA TYR A 29 -7.70 -20.38 7.93
C TYR A 29 -8.45 -19.06 8.10
N TYR A 30 -8.67 -18.61 9.32
CA TYR A 30 -9.52 -17.44 9.59
C TYR A 30 -8.96 -16.14 9.03
N GLN A 31 -7.64 -15.93 9.10
CA GLN A 31 -7.01 -14.73 8.55
C GLN A 31 -7.17 -14.67 7.02
N ASN A 32 -6.97 -15.77 6.33
CA ASN A 32 -7.13 -15.79 4.87
C ASN A 32 -8.60 -15.71 4.45
N LEU A 33 -9.51 -16.31 5.22
CA LEU A 33 -10.95 -16.16 5.00
C LEU A 33 -11.38 -14.69 5.13
N PHE A 34 -10.91 -13.99 6.18
CA PHE A 34 -11.15 -12.55 6.35
C PHE A 34 -10.57 -11.72 5.20
N LEU A 35 -9.34 -11.99 4.78
CA LEU A 35 -8.71 -11.28 3.66
C LEU A 35 -9.54 -11.43 2.38
N THR A 36 -10.10 -12.61 2.13
CA THR A 36 -10.92 -12.86 0.96
C THR A 36 -12.29 -12.19 1.08
N THR A 37 -13.03 -12.49 2.13
CA THR A 37 -14.45 -12.08 2.26
C THR A 37 -14.64 -10.63 2.62
N ASN A 38 -13.78 -10.07 3.48
CA ASN A 38 -13.95 -8.72 4.04
C ASN A 38 -13.00 -7.65 3.49
N VAL A 39 -11.98 -8.08 2.74
CA VAL A 39 -11.03 -7.14 2.16
C VAL A 39 -11.09 -7.21 0.64
N ARG A 40 -10.76 -8.36 0.04
CA ARG A 40 -10.73 -8.55 -1.42
C ARG A 40 -12.11 -8.35 -2.05
N ASN A 41 -13.14 -9.04 -1.58
CA ASN A 41 -14.51 -8.96 -2.13
C ASN A 41 -15.15 -7.56 -2.00
N LYS A 42 -14.52 -6.65 -1.23
CA LYS A 42 -14.89 -5.23 -1.16
C LYS A 42 -14.03 -4.36 -2.10
N SER A 43 -13.47 -4.94 -3.15
CA SER A 43 -12.67 -4.26 -4.18
C SER A 43 -11.46 -3.50 -3.63
N ALA A 44 -10.86 -4.01 -2.55
CA ALA A 44 -9.64 -3.43 -2.01
C ALA A 44 -8.45 -3.67 -2.96
N THR A 45 -7.57 -2.67 -3.05
CA THR A 45 -6.36 -2.78 -3.86
C THR A 45 -5.39 -3.82 -3.29
N ALA A 46 -4.55 -4.41 -4.15
CA ALA A 46 -3.51 -5.35 -3.73
C ALA A 46 -2.64 -4.81 -2.58
N SER A 47 -2.27 -3.53 -2.64
CA SER A 47 -1.53 -2.87 -1.54
C SER A 47 -2.32 -2.82 -0.23
N THR A 48 -3.63 -2.59 -0.30
CA THR A 48 -4.50 -2.61 0.89
C THR A 48 -4.58 -4.01 1.49
N ILE A 49 -4.73 -5.04 0.64
CA ILE A 49 -4.75 -6.44 1.09
C ILE A 49 -3.42 -6.80 1.77
N GLU A 50 -2.29 -6.38 1.20
CA GLU A 50 -0.96 -6.61 1.79
C GLU A 50 -0.80 -5.95 3.16
N ILE A 51 -1.24 -4.69 3.28
CA ILE A 51 -1.18 -3.97 4.57
C ILE A 51 -2.05 -4.66 5.61
N VAL A 52 -3.26 -5.08 5.25
CA VAL A 52 -4.15 -5.82 6.17
C VAL A 52 -3.53 -7.17 6.54
N ALA A 53 -3.01 -7.94 5.57
CA ALA A 53 -2.33 -9.22 5.82
C ALA A 53 -1.13 -9.05 6.76
N THR A 54 -0.33 -8.00 6.58
CA THR A 54 0.81 -7.68 7.46
C THR A 54 0.36 -7.40 8.89
N ASN A 55 -0.72 -6.66 9.09
CA ASN A 55 -1.24 -6.39 10.42
C ASN A 55 -1.84 -7.65 11.05
N LEU A 56 -2.56 -8.47 10.30
CA LEU A 56 -3.07 -9.77 10.80
C LEU A 56 -1.93 -10.73 11.18
N LEU A 57 -0.83 -10.73 10.42
CA LEU A 57 0.36 -11.50 10.77
C LEU A 57 0.96 -11.04 12.09
N ILE A 58 1.03 -9.72 12.35
CA ILE A 58 1.48 -9.17 13.64
C ILE A 58 0.55 -9.62 14.76
N PHE A 59 -0.76 -9.55 14.55
CA PHE A 59 -1.76 -10.02 15.51
C PHE A 59 -1.60 -11.51 15.83
N SER A 60 -1.46 -12.36 14.81
CA SER A 60 -1.26 -13.80 15.00
C SER A 60 0.02 -14.11 15.79
N ARG A 61 1.11 -13.37 15.55
CA ARG A 61 2.36 -13.51 16.33
C ARG A 61 2.16 -13.11 17.79
N PHE A 62 1.37 -12.08 18.06
CA PHE A 62 1.02 -11.71 19.43
C PHE A 62 0.31 -12.86 20.12
N LEU A 63 -0.77 -13.38 19.52
CA LEU A 63 -1.54 -14.49 20.08
C LEU A 63 -0.66 -15.72 20.39
N ASP A 64 0.18 -16.09 19.42
CA ASP A 64 1.14 -17.21 19.59
C ASP A 64 2.10 -16.98 20.75
N SER A 65 2.67 -15.76 20.84
CA SER A 65 3.64 -15.41 21.88
C SER A 65 3.04 -15.48 23.29
N ARG A 66 1.72 -15.32 23.40
CA ARG A 66 0.95 -15.40 24.65
C ARG A 66 0.21 -16.73 24.81
N LYS A 67 0.34 -17.65 23.85
CA LYS A 67 -0.37 -18.94 23.81
C LYS A 67 -1.90 -18.76 23.93
N ILE A 68 -2.45 -17.73 23.27
CA ILE A 68 -3.88 -17.43 23.27
C ILE A 68 -4.55 -18.10 22.09
N ASN A 69 -5.47 -19.02 22.34
CA ASN A 69 -6.40 -19.54 21.35
C ASN A 69 -7.65 -18.66 21.31
N ILE A 70 -7.61 -17.62 20.47
CA ILE A 70 -8.68 -16.63 20.42
C ILE A 70 -10.01 -17.21 19.93
N VAL A 71 -9.98 -18.24 19.06
CA VAL A 71 -11.20 -18.87 18.55
C VAL A 71 -11.92 -19.62 19.66
N GLU A 72 -11.21 -20.45 20.40
CA GLU A 72 -11.75 -21.18 21.55
C GLU A 72 -12.31 -20.25 22.62
N ARG A 73 -11.62 -19.14 22.91
CA ARG A 73 -12.14 -18.14 23.85
C ARG A 73 -13.43 -17.51 23.37
N ILE A 74 -13.52 -17.12 22.09
CA ILE A 74 -14.75 -16.55 21.51
C ILE A 74 -15.89 -17.57 21.57
N GLU A 75 -15.62 -18.85 21.33
CA GLU A 75 -16.61 -19.92 21.46
C GLU A 75 -17.20 -20.02 22.89
N ASN A 76 -16.35 -19.76 23.88
CA ASN A 76 -16.74 -19.79 25.30
C ASN A 76 -17.24 -18.43 25.82
N LYS A 77 -17.42 -17.42 24.97
CA LYS A 77 -17.69 -16.01 25.31
C LYS A 77 -16.61 -15.38 26.19
N GLU A 78 -15.42 -15.94 26.17
CA GLU A 78 -14.24 -15.37 26.78
C GLU A 78 -13.50 -14.53 25.73
N TYR A 79 -13.23 -13.28 26.05
CA TYR A 79 -12.49 -12.37 25.18
C TYR A 79 -11.10 -12.08 25.76
N LEU A 80 -10.35 -11.16 25.14
CA LEU A 80 -9.13 -10.68 25.77
C LEU A 80 -9.47 -9.87 27.01
N SER A 81 -8.81 -10.16 28.12
CA SER A 81 -8.89 -9.36 29.34
C SER A 81 -8.30 -7.96 29.12
N LEU A 82 -8.61 -7.00 29.99
CA LEU A 82 -8.04 -5.65 29.91
C LEU A 82 -6.52 -5.67 29.91
N ALA A 83 -5.90 -6.52 30.73
CA ALA A 83 -4.43 -6.66 30.77
C ALA A 83 -3.86 -7.20 29.46
N GLU A 84 -4.56 -8.15 28.81
CA GLU A 84 -4.17 -8.68 27.50
C GLU A 84 -4.38 -7.66 26.37
N ILE A 85 -5.42 -6.84 26.48
CA ILE A 85 -5.65 -5.72 25.55
C ILE A 85 -4.51 -4.71 25.68
N ASP A 86 -4.15 -4.29 26.89
CA ASP A 86 -3.02 -3.37 27.10
C ASP A 86 -1.70 -3.94 26.57
N ASP A 87 -1.47 -5.23 26.73
CA ASP A 87 -0.29 -5.90 26.18
C ASP A 87 -0.32 -5.96 24.65
N LEU A 88 -1.48 -6.26 24.06
CA LEU A 88 -1.69 -6.20 22.60
C LEU A 88 -1.40 -4.80 22.06
N ILE A 89 -1.87 -3.76 22.73
CA ILE A 89 -1.67 -2.36 22.36
C ILE A 89 -0.19 -1.98 22.41
N ARG A 90 0.52 -2.37 23.48
CA ARG A 90 1.99 -2.17 23.56
C ARG A 90 2.73 -2.92 22.47
N TYR A 91 2.37 -4.17 22.24
CA TYR A 91 2.94 -4.98 21.17
C TYR A 91 2.66 -4.36 19.78
N ALA A 92 1.41 -3.91 19.54
CA ALA A 92 1.01 -3.30 18.28
C ALA A 92 1.75 -1.99 17.99
N ASN A 93 2.23 -1.27 18.99
CA ASN A 93 2.97 -0.02 18.80
C ASN A 93 4.45 -0.24 18.45
N GLN A 94 4.95 -1.47 18.53
CA GLN A 94 6.34 -1.78 18.23
C GLN A 94 6.63 -1.78 16.72
N ARG A 95 7.86 -1.46 16.37
CA ARG A 95 8.38 -1.52 15.01
C ARG A 95 8.91 -2.93 14.73
N PHE A 96 8.31 -3.61 13.74
CA PHE A 96 8.73 -4.95 13.30
C PHE A 96 9.49 -4.86 11.98
N ASP A 97 10.68 -4.27 11.99
CA ASP A 97 11.53 -4.21 10.80
C ASP A 97 12.17 -5.57 10.53
N LYS A 98 12.20 -5.97 9.26
CA LYS A 98 12.98 -7.11 8.80
C LYS A 98 14.46 -6.76 9.04
N GLN A 99 15.10 -7.51 9.94
CA GLN A 99 16.54 -7.60 10.14
C GLN A 99 17.38 -6.61 9.31
N LYS A 100 17.63 -5.43 9.84
CA LYS A 100 18.88 -4.73 9.58
C LYS A 100 19.66 -4.76 10.88
N ILE A 101 20.87 -5.29 10.81
CA ILE A 101 21.91 -5.11 11.83
C ILE A 101 22.07 -3.61 12.01
N ILE A 102 21.49 -3.08 13.05
CA ILE A 102 21.35 -1.64 13.25
C ILE A 102 22.58 -1.18 14.01
N ASN A 103 23.31 -0.26 13.40
CA ASN A 103 24.21 0.61 14.12
C ASN A 103 23.47 1.22 15.33
N ILE A 104 24.04 1.03 16.51
CA ILE A 104 23.53 1.42 17.84
C ILE A 104 23.06 2.87 17.94
N LYS A 105 23.44 3.76 17.01
CA LYS A 105 23.04 5.17 16.96
C LYS A 105 21.62 5.45 16.48
N LEU A 106 20.87 4.44 15.99
CA LEU A 106 19.49 4.61 15.48
C LEU A 106 18.41 4.01 16.42
N MET A 107 18.74 3.71 17.68
CA MET A 107 17.81 3.11 18.66
C MET A 107 16.68 4.05 19.15
N ASN A 108 16.59 5.29 18.65
CA ASN A 108 15.62 6.26 19.18
C ASN A 108 14.18 6.12 18.66
N ASN A 109 13.86 5.17 17.75
CA ASN A 109 12.49 4.97 17.25
C ASN A 109 12.06 3.50 17.33
N THR A 110 11.80 3.01 18.54
CA THR A 110 11.23 1.68 18.77
C THR A 110 9.73 1.61 18.42
N PHE A 111 9.06 2.76 18.30
CA PHE A 111 7.63 2.88 18.05
C PHE A 111 7.33 3.30 16.61
N ILE A 112 6.14 2.91 16.15
CA ILE A 112 5.64 3.29 14.83
C ILE A 112 4.93 4.64 14.87
N ALA A 113 4.75 5.27 13.68
CA ALA A 113 4.00 6.53 13.57
C ALA A 113 2.53 6.34 14.04
N LYS A 114 1.97 7.35 14.70
CA LYS A 114 0.57 7.35 15.23
C LYS A 114 -0.45 6.88 14.21
N ARG A 115 -0.34 7.31 12.93
CA ARG A 115 -1.24 6.91 11.86
C ARG A 115 -1.15 5.41 11.56
N THR A 116 0.06 4.84 11.53
CA THR A 116 0.28 3.40 11.32
C THR A 116 -0.27 2.59 12.47
N PHE A 117 -0.06 3.06 13.69
CA PHE A 117 -0.59 2.46 14.90
C PHE A 117 -2.13 2.46 14.88
N SER A 118 -2.77 3.60 14.65
CA SER A 118 -4.24 3.71 14.57
C SER A 118 -4.81 2.74 13.52
N TYR A 119 -4.19 2.68 12.34
CA TYR A 119 -4.62 1.75 11.30
C TYR A 119 -4.48 0.29 11.73
N ARG A 120 -3.40 -0.07 12.42
CA ARG A 120 -3.18 -1.43 12.96
C ARG A 120 -4.28 -1.82 13.94
N ILE A 121 -4.61 -0.95 14.88
CA ILE A 121 -5.71 -1.18 15.84
C ILE A 121 -7.06 -1.31 15.12
N HIS A 122 -7.33 -0.50 14.10
CA HIS A 122 -8.52 -0.65 13.28
C HIS A 122 -8.59 -2.02 12.58
N VAL A 123 -7.47 -2.52 12.05
CA VAL A 123 -7.44 -3.86 11.43
C VAL A 123 -7.75 -4.94 12.46
N PHE A 124 -7.14 -4.87 13.66
CA PHE A 124 -7.39 -5.84 14.73
C PHE A 124 -8.86 -5.83 15.17
N SER A 125 -9.42 -4.65 15.44
CA SER A 125 -10.82 -4.50 15.84
C SER A 125 -11.79 -5.03 14.77
N ARG A 126 -11.55 -4.72 13.49
CA ARG A 126 -12.37 -5.22 12.39
C ARG A 126 -12.31 -6.74 12.25
N TYR A 127 -11.10 -7.31 12.36
CA TYR A 127 -10.91 -8.75 12.29
C TYR A 127 -11.59 -9.48 13.45
N LEU A 128 -11.38 -9.02 14.66
CA LEU A 128 -11.99 -9.60 15.88
C LEU A 128 -13.52 -9.50 15.83
N ASN A 129 -14.07 -8.35 15.46
CA ASN A 129 -15.52 -8.19 15.32
C ASN A 129 -16.12 -9.18 14.30
N TRP A 130 -15.46 -9.33 13.16
CA TRP A 130 -15.86 -10.29 12.14
C TRP A 130 -15.73 -11.73 12.64
N LEU A 131 -14.63 -12.06 13.32
CA LEU A 131 -14.39 -13.41 13.83
C LEU A 131 -15.41 -13.79 14.92
N CYS A 132 -15.72 -12.88 15.85
CA CYS A 132 -16.78 -13.06 16.83
C CYS A 132 -18.13 -13.32 16.13
N GLY A 133 -18.51 -12.50 15.16
CA GLY A 133 -19.74 -12.68 14.41
C GLY A 133 -19.81 -14.03 13.69
N LEU A 134 -18.69 -14.46 13.07
CA LEU A 134 -18.62 -15.76 12.39
C LEU A 134 -18.78 -16.94 13.37
N VAL A 135 -18.00 -16.93 14.44
CA VAL A 135 -17.97 -18.03 15.43
C VAL A 135 -19.28 -18.12 16.19
N HIS A 136 -19.83 -16.99 16.64
CA HIS A 136 -21.11 -16.95 17.35
C HIS A 136 -22.27 -17.37 16.46
N SER A 137 -22.31 -16.91 15.21
CA SER A 137 -23.35 -17.31 14.26
C SER A 137 -23.32 -18.82 14.01
N ALA A 138 -22.14 -19.43 13.86
CA ALA A 138 -22.01 -20.86 13.65
C ALA A 138 -22.50 -21.71 14.83
N LYS A 139 -22.45 -21.16 16.06
CA LYS A 139 -22.88 -21.84 17.30
C LYS A 139 -24.23 -21.36 17.83
N GLY A 140 -24.93 -20.46 17.15
CA GLY A 140 -26.20 -19.90 17.60
C GLY A 140 -26.08 -19.05 18.87
N ILE A 141 -24.92 -18.44 19.13
CA ILE A 141 -24.63 -17.65 20.31
C ILE A 141 -25.10 -16.21 20.09
N ASN A 142 -25.93 -15.70 21.01
CA ASN A 142 -26.27 -14.28 21.06
C ASN A 142 -25.39 -13.59 22.12
N ALA A 143 -24.41 -12.83 21.69
CA ALA A 143 -23.46 -12.12 22.56
C ALA A 143 -23.07 -10.74 21.94
N LYS A 144 -24.04 -10.08 21.31
CA LYS A 144 -23.77 -8.83 20.58
C LYS A 144 -23.25 -7.73 21.50
N TYR A 145 -23.86 -7.56 22.66
CA TYR A 145 -23.47 -6.51 23.61
C TYR A 145 -22.05 -6.72 24.14
N GLU A 146 -21.70 -7.95 24.48
CA GLU A 146 -20.39 -8.33 25.00
C GLU A 146 -19.31 -8.12 23.91
N VAL A 147 -19.61 -8.49 22.65
CA VAL A 147 -18.71 -8.25 21.51
C VAL A 147 -18.51 -6.75 21.28
N ASP A 148 -19.59 -5.97 21.26
CA ASP A 148 -19.49 -4.52 21.05
C ASP A 148 -18.64 -3.87 22.16
N SER A 149 -18.87 -4.21 23.43
CA SER A 149 -18.07 -3.75 24.56
C SER A 149 -16.59 -4.14 24.45
N PHE A 150 -16.32 -5.39 24.07
CA PHE A 150 -14.95 -5.88 23.83
C PHE A 150 -14.25 -5.11 22.71
N ILE A 151 -14.91 -4.93 21.58
CA ILE A 151 -14.34 -4.20 20.44
C ILE A 151 -14.12 -2.73 20.77
N ASP A 152 -15.00 -2.12 21.51
CA ASP A 152 -14.87 -0.72 21.91
C ASP A 152 -13.74 -0.52 22.93
N SER A 153 -13.47 -1.48 23.81
CA SER A 153 -12.31 -1.44 24.70
C SER A 153 -10.98 -1.43 23.92
N ILE A 154 -10.89 -2.14 22.80
CA ILE A 154 -9.71 -2.09 21.91
C ILE A 154 -9.63 -0.75 21.18
N LYS A 155 -10.75 -0.26 20.62
CA LYS A 155 -10.80 1.02 19.89
C LYS A 155 -10.51 2.24 20.75
N ALA A 156 -10.80 2.16 22.05
CA ALA A 156 -10.52 3.25 22.99
C ALA A 156 -9.04 3.67 23.01
N HIS A 157 -8.14 2.77 22.60
CA HIS A 157 -6.70 3.02 22.50
C HIS A 157 -6.25 3.67 21.17
N ILE A 158 -7.20 3.97 20.26
CA ILE A 158 -6.87 4.66 19.02
C ILE A 158 -6.59 6.13 19.36
N PRO A 159 -5.37 6.63 19.04
CA PRO A 159 -5.03 8.02 19.29
C PRO A 159 -6.00 8.96 18.57
N LYS A 160 -6.51 9.95 19.29
CA LYS A 160 -7.25 11.04 18.65
C LYS A 160 -6.29 11.77 17.70
N HIS A 161 -6.67 11.88 16.44
CA HIS A 161 -5.88 12.65 15.47
C HIS A 161 -6.00 14.14 15.83
N SER A 162 -4.89 14.76 16.22
CA SER A 162 -4.78 16.21 16.11
C SER A 162 -4.83 16.55 14.61
N SER A 163 -5.64 17.52 14.24
CA SER A 163 -5.64 18.10 12.89
C SER A 163 -4.19 18.44 12.51
N LEU A 164 -3.75 17.92 11.37
CA LEU A 164 -2.44 18.27 10.82
C LEU A 164 -2.38 19.80 10.72
N ASN A 165 -1.39 20.42 11.38
CA ASN A 165 -1.13 21.84 11.22
C ASN A 165 -0.95 22.14 9.73
N MET A 166 -1.68 23.15 9.22
CA MET A 166 -1.59 23.55 7.81
C MET A 166 -0.15 23.93 7.42
N ASN A 167 0.66 24.36 8.37
CA ASN A 167 2.07 24.69 8.17
C ASN A 167 2.94 23.49 7.79
N GLU A 168 2.63 22.26 8.24
CA GLU A 168 3.36 21.05 7.83
C GLU A 168 3.11 20.64 6.36
N ARG A 169 2.09 21.19 5.70
CA ARG A 169 1.81 20.91 4.29
C ARG A 169 2.61 21.80 3.35
N SER A 170 2.87 23.04 3.73
CA SER A 170 3.67 23.98 2.92
C SER A 170 5.15 23.56 2.86
N GLU A 171 5.67 22.97 3.94
CA GLU A 171 7.05 22.46 4.00
C GLU A 171 7.34 21.24 3.12
N LYS A 172 6.30 20.63 2.54
CA LYS A 172 6.42 19.43 1.67
C LYS A 172 6.23 19.72 0.19
N SER A 173 6.02 20.96 -0.18
CA SER A 173 5.92 21.40 -1.56
C SER A 173 7.19 22.15 -1.97
N LEU A 174 7.67 21.90 -3.19
CA LEU A 174 8.76 22.67 -3.76
C LEU A 174 8.27 24.09 -4.07
N ASN A 175 9.09 25.08 -3.75
CA ASN A 175 8.86 26.45 -4.20
C ASN A 175 9.37 26.66 -5.63
N GLU A 176 9.11 27.83 -6.22
CA GLU A 176 9.48 28.11 -7.61
C GLU A 176 10.99 28.05 -7.86
N GLU A 177 11.80 28.47 -6.91
CA GLU A 177 13.27 28.44 -7.02
C GLU A 177 13.77 26.99 -6.97
N GLU A 178 13.25 26.19 -6.07
CA GLU A 178 13.58 24.77 -5.97
C GLU A 178 13.18 24.01 -7.24
N ILE A 179 12.06 24.36 -7.87
CA ILE A 179 11.63 23.80 -9.16
C ILE A 179 12.61 24.19 -10.25
N LYS A 180 13.06 25.44 -10.32
CA LYS A 180 14.08 25.88 -11.31
C LYS A 180 15.38 25.13 -11.12
N ILE A 181 15.87 24.99 -9.89
CA ILE A 181 17.08 24.23 -9.57
C ILE A 181 16.91 22.76 -9.99
N LEU A 182 15.76 22.14 -9.69
CA LEU A 182 15.48 20.77 -10.08
C LEU A 182 15.56 20.58 -11.61
N PHE A 183 14.94 21.47 -12.38
CA PHE A 183 14.97 21.35 -13.85
C PHE A 183 16.35 21.66 -14.45
N HIS A 184 17.13 22.54 -13.82
CA HIS A 184 18.53 22.74 -14.18
C HIS A 184 19.36 21.46 -13.95
N LEU A 185 19.20 20.81 -12.79
CA LEU A 185 19.86 19.52 -12.53
C LEU A 185 19.41 18.39 -13.47
N LEU A 186 18.21 18.49 -14.05
CA LEU A 186 17.65 17.52 -15.00
C LEU A 186 17.99 17.87 -16.46
N GLU A 187 18.84 18.85 -16.71
CA GLU A 187 19.25 19.24 -18.07
C GLU A 187 19.95 18.07 -18.77
N ILE A 188 19.50 17.75 -19.99
CA ILE A 188 20.01 16.60 -20.74
C ILE A 188 21.45 16.87 -21.17
N GLY A 189 22.37 15.98 -20.80
CA GLY A 189 23.80 16.14 -21.03
C GLY A 189 24.50 17.07 -20.04
N GLY A 190 23.77 17.67 -19.11
CA GLY A 190 24.34 18.53 -18.06
C GLY A 190 25.33 17.78 -17.17
N ILE A 191 26.41 18.45 -16.77
CA ILE A 191 27.46 17.89 -15.90
C ILE A 191 26.89 17.51 -14.53
N GLU A 192 25.98 18.31 -14.03
CA GLU A 192 25.37 18.13 -12.70
C GLU A 192 24.19 17.14 -12.69
N ASN A 193 23.81 16.60 -13.87
CA ASN A 193 22.70 15.67 -13.95
C ASN A 193 23.05 14.35 -13.22
N PRO A 194 22.32 13.96 -12.15
CA PRO A 194 22.67 12.81 -11.33
C PRO A 194 22.38 11.48 -12.01
N PHE A 195 21.72 11.49 -13.18
CA PHE A 195 21.28 10.28 -13.87
C PHE A 195 22.23 9.90 -15.01
N HIS A 196 22.36 8.59 -15.29
CA HIS A 196 23.06 8.11 -16.47
C HIS A 196 22.45 8.68 -17.76
N LYS A 197 23.28 8.99 -18.72
CA LYS A 197 22.90 9.62 -20.01
C LYS A 197 21.72 8.94 -20.70
N GLU A 198 21.68 7.62 -20.67
CA GLU A 198 20.63 6.81 -21.32
C GLU A 198 19.22 7.04 -20.71
N VAL A 199 19.13 7.46 -19.45
CA VAL A 199 17.85 7.63 -18.75
C VAL A 199 17.47 9.08 -18.48
N GLN A 200 18.31 10.04 -18.86
CA GLN A 200 18.09 11.46 -18.58
C GLN A 200 16.80 11.97 -19.22
N ILE A 201 16.57 11.66 -20.50
CA ILE A 201 15.37 12.09 -21.24
C ILE A 201 14.12 11.53 -20.54
N ARG A 202 14.10 10.24 -20.24
CA ARG A 202 12.98 9.61 -19.53
C ARG A 202 12.72 10.26 -18.17
N ASN A 203 13.78 10.46 -17.38
CA ASN A 203 13.63 10.98 -16.05
C ASN A 203 13.18 12.45 -16.06
N ARG A 204 13.70 13.26 -16.97
CA ARG A 204 13.21 14.63 -17.17
C ARG A 204 11.72 14.63 -17.53
N LEU A 205 11.30 13.82 -18.50
CA LEU A 205 9.90 13.70 -18.89
C LEU A 205 9.00 13.27 -17.73
N ILE A 206 9.46 12.35 -16.86
CA ILE A 206 8.75 11.96 -15.64
C ILE A 206 8.45 13.18 -14.75
N PHE A 207 9.48 14.01 -14.49
CA PHE A 207 9.30 15.20 -13.66
C PHE A 207 8.42 16.26 -14.34
N THR A 208 8.56 16.42 -15.67
CA THR A 208 7.70 17.35 -16.44
C THR A 208 6.25 16.92 -16.37
N LEU A 209 5.92 15.65 -16.58
CA LEU A 209 4.57 15.11 -16.48
C LEU A 209 3.97 15.27 -15.07
N LEU A 210 4.78 14.99 -14.03
CA LEU A 210 4.34 15.16 -12.64
C LEU A 210 4.02 16.62 -12.31
N LEU A 211 4.87 17.55 -12.72
CA LEU A 211 4.72 18.97 -12.43
C LEU A 211 3.60 19.61 -13.24
N SER A 212 3.62 19.41 -14.58
CA SER A 212 2.69 20.10 -15.49
C SER A 212 1.27 19.58 -15.37
N LEU A 213 1.09 18.26 -15.14
CA LEU A 213 -0.23 17.62 -15.14
C LEU A 213 -0.73 17.26 -13.72
N GLY A 214 0.07 17.45 -12.70
CA GLY A 214 -0.29 17.09 -11.33
C GLY A 214 -0.60 15.60 -11.15
N LEU A 215 0.08 14.72 -11.90
CA LEU A 215 -0.17 13.28 -11.86
C LEU A 215 0.25 12.70 -10.52
N ARG A 216 -0.52 11.72 -10.03
CA ARG A 216 -0.06 10.90 -8.91
C ARG A 216 0.95 9.85 -9.40
N ALA A 217 1.89 9.46 -8.54
CA ALA A 217 2.88 8.43 -8.88
C ALA A 217 2.25 7.14 -9.44
N GLY A 218 1.10 6.72 -8.90
CA GLY A 218 0.37 5.55 -9.41
C GLY A 218 -0.23 5.76 -10.79
N GLU A 219 -0.67 6.97 -11.13
CA GLU A 219 -1.16 7.34 -12.46
C GLU A 219 -0.02 7.30 -13.46
N LEU A 220 1.08 8.01 -13.17
CA LEU A 220 2.28 8.03 -14.03
C LEU A 220 2.80 6.62 -14.34
N LEU A 221 2.98 5.79 -13.29
CA LEU A 221 3.50 4.43 -13.45
C LEU A 221 2.55 3.47 -14.20
N ASN A 222 1.31 3.86 -14.38
CA ASN A 222 0.29 3.09 -15.10
C ASN A 222 0.07 3.57 -16.55
N LEU A 223 0.73 4.66 -16.95
CA LEU A 223 0.62 5.19 -18.31
C LEU A 223 1.12 4.20 -19.34
N LYS A 224 0.36 4.08 -20.41
CA LYS A 224 0.73 3.39 -21.63
C LYS A 224 0.92 4.39 -22.77
N VAL A 225 1.63 3.98 -23.81
CA VAL A 225 1.78 4.80 -25.02
C VAL A 225 0.41 5.15 -25.62
N ASP A 226 -0.49 4.16 -25.66
CA ASP A 226 -1.85 4.33 -26.22
C ASP A 226 -2.77 5.26 -25.40
N ASP A 227 -2.33 5.71 -24.21
CA ASP A 227 -3.06 6.69 -23.41
C ASP A 227 -2.86 8.13 -23.92
N PHE A 228 -1.87 8.34 -24.76
CA PHE A 228 -1.59 9.63 -25.38
C PHE A 228 -2.24 9.71 -26.77
N ASP A 229 -3.20 10.62 -26.93
CA ASP A 229 -3.65 11.03 -28.26
C ASP A 229 -2.87 12.27 -28.68
N LEU A 230 -1.86 12.04 -29.52
CA LEU A 230 -0.97 13.09 -30.02
C LEU A 230 -1.58 13.88 -31.21
N ARG A 231 -2.77 13.51 -31.71
CA ARG A 231 -3.50 14.29 -32.69
C ARG A 231 -4.27 15.41 -32.01
N ASP A 232 -4.93 15.06 -30.94
CA ASP A 232 -5.75 15.99 -30.15
C ASP A 232 -4.99 16.55 -28.94
N ASN A 233 -3.70 16.23 -28.79
CA ASN A 233 -2.84 16.62 -27.67
C ASN A 233 -3.53 16.35 -26.31
N THR A 234 -3.94 15.10 -26.09
CA THR A 234 -4.59 14.71 -24.83
C THR A 234 -3.97 13.47 -24.22
N LEU A 235 -4.08 13.38 -22.89
CA LEU A 235 -3.68 12.23 -22.09
C LEU A 235 -4.87 11.66 -21.34
N SER A 236 -5.18 10.39 -21.54
CA SER A 236 -6.21 9.65 -20.83
C SER A 236 -5.64 8.98 -19.60
N ILE A 237 -6.14 9.32 -18.41
CA ILE A 237 -5.85 8.63 -17.15
C ILE A 237 -6.87 7.52 -16.97
N ILE A 238 -6.45 6.29 -17.19
CA ILE A 238 -7.31 5.10 -17.21
C ILE A 238 -7.03 4.24 -15.98
N ARG A 239 -8.09 3.77 -15.33
CA ARG A 239 -8.00 2.86 -14.21
C ARG A 239 -7.91 1.41 -14.68
N ARG A 240 -6.73 0.81 -14.58
CA ARG A 240 -6.49 -0.59 -14.94
C ARG A 240 -6.32 -1.43 -13.69
N HIS A 241 -7.21 -2.39 -13.49
CA HIS A 241 -7.11 -3.38 -12.41
C HIS A 241 -6.57 -4.70 -12.97
N ASP A 242 -5.73 -5.35 -12.19
CA ASP A 242 -5.31 -6.75 -12.40
C ASP A 242 -4.95 -7.10 -13.86
N SER A 243 -4.16 -6.21 -14.49
CA SER A 243 -3.73 -6.42 -15.88
C SER A 243 -2.82 -7.65 -15.98
N LYS A 244 -3.17 -8.59 -16.87
CA LYS A 244 -2.34 -9.76 -17.22
C LYS A 244 -1.01 -9.37 -17.86
N GLU A 245 -0.97 -8.24 -18.54
CA GLU A 245 0.23 -7.72 -19.21
C GLU A 245 1.24 -7.15 -18.21
N ASP A 246 0.77 -6.69 -17.05
CA ASP A 246 1.62 -6.12 -16.02
C ASP A 246 2.19 -7.22 -15.13
N ARG A 247 3.46 -7.56 -15.35
CA ARG A 247 4.20 -8.58 -14.60
C ARG A 247 4.77 -8.08 -13.27
N ARG A 248 4.59 -6.81 -12.95
CA ARG A 248 5.11 -6.25 -11.69
C ARG A 248 4.38 -6.88 -10.50
N PRO A 249 5.09 -7.31 -9.44
CA PRO A 249 4.47 -7.82 -8.21
C PRO A 249 3.52 -6.79 -7.56
N TYR A 250 3.81 -5.50 -7.79
CA TYR A 250 3.01 -4.37 -7.36
C TYR A 250 2.53 -3.62 -8.60
N GLN A 251 1.28 -3.79 -8.95
CA GLN A 251 0.68 -2.98 -9.99
C GLN A 251 0.33 -1.61 -9.40
N PRO A 252 0.83 -0.51 -9.98
CA PRO A 252 0.37 0.82 -9.64
C PRO A 252 -1.11 0.95 -10.00
N LEU A 253 -1.89 1.58 -9.11
CA LEU A 253 -3.32 1.76 -9.35
C LEU A 253 -3.67 3.25 -9.35
N VAL A 254 -4.51 3.63 -10.30
CA VAL A 254 -5.16 4.92 -10.33
C VAL A 254 -6.23 4.93 -9.24
N LYS A 255 -6.05 5.76 -8.20
CA LYS A 255 -6.98 5.88 -7.06
C LYS A 255 -8.15 6.82 -7.34
N THR A 256 -8.04 7.64 -8.38
CA THR A 256 -9.05 8.62 -8.80
C THR A 256 -9.89 8.07 -9.94
N GLY A 257 -10.97 8.81 -10.25
CA GLY A 257 -11.75 8.56 -11.46
C GLY A 257 -10.92 8.77 -12.73
N GLU A 258 -11.33 8.11 -13.79
CA GLU A 258 -10.78 8.31 -15.13
C GLU A 258 -11.01 9.75 -15.58
N ARG A 259 -10.06 10.31 -16.30
CA ARG A 259 -10.13 11.66 -16.84
C ARG A 259 -9.21 11.83 -18.04
N VAL A 260 -9.55 12.80 -18.88
CA VAL A 260 -8.71 13.26 -19.99
C VAL A 260 -8.11 14.60 -19.60
N ILE A 261 -6.81 14.77 -19.87
CA ILE A 261 -6.05 15.97 -19.55
C ILE A 261 -5.49 16.51 -20.87
N PRO A 262 -5.74 17.80 -21.21
CA PRO A 262 -5.09 18.42 -22.36
C PRO A 262 -3.58 18.59 -22.11
N LEU A 263 -2.80 18.41 -23.15
CA LEU A 263 -1.34 18.62 -23.17
C LEU A 263 -1.05 19.93 -23.91
N SER A 264 -0.01 20.64 -23.47
CA SER A 264 0.57 21.70 -24.32
C SER A 264 1.30 21.08 -25.53
N ASP A 265 1.44 21.85 -26.58
CA ASP A 265 2.16 21.38 -27.79
C ASP A 265 3.61 20.99 -27.46
N GLU A 266 4.26 21.73 -26.56
CA GLU A 266 5.63 21.42 -26.13
C GLU A 266 5.68 20.07 -25.42
N LEU A 267 4.74 19.81 -24.48
CA LEU A 267 4.71 18.56 -23.74
C LEU A 267 4.35 17.37 -24.64
N ALA A 268 3.43 17.55 -25.56
CA ALA A 268 3.07 16.53 -26.54
C ALA A 268 4.28 16.17 -27.43
N ASN A 269 5.06 17.17 -27.87
CA ASN A 269 6.29 16.95 -28.61
C ASN A 269 7.37 16.27 -27.79
N GLU A 270 7.57 16.62 -26.50
CA GLU A 270 8.50 15.92 -25.61
C GLU A 270 8.12 14.44 -25.44
N VAL A 271 6.83 14.14 -25.28
CA VAL A 271 6.33 12.76 -25.19
C VAL A 271 6.58 12.00 -26.48
N LEU A 272 6.28 12.61 -27.63
CA LEU A 272 6.49 12.02 -28.95
C LEU A 272 7.98 11.69 -29.20
N ASP A 273 8.85 12.66 -28.92
CA ASP A 273 10.31 12.48 -29.06
C ASP A 273 10.81 11.34 -28.16
N TYR A 274 10.34 11.28 -26.92
CA TYR A 274 10.69 10.17 -26.04
C TYR A 274 10.22 8.83 -26.57
N ILE A 275 8.97 8.72 -27.06
CA ILE A 275 8.42 7.46 -27.58
C ILE A 275 9.23 6.97 -28.78
N ILE A 276 9.53 7.85 -29.74
CA ILE A 276 10.19 7.50 -31.00
C ILE A 276 11.68 7.27 -30.80
N ASN A 277 12.38 8.21 -30.14
CA ASN A 277 13.83 8.28 -30.18
C ASN A 277 14.52 7.63 -28.98
N SER A 278 13.84 7.54 -27.83
CA SER A 278 14.47 7.12 -26.58
C SER A 278 13.94 5.81 -26.05
N ARG A 279 12.63 5.64 -26.01
CA ARG A 279 11.97 4.48 -25.43
C ARG A 279 12.30 3.18 -26.15
N GLU A 280 12.31 3.17 -27.48
CA GLU A 280 12.63 1.96 -28.26
C GLU A 280 14.03 1.45 -27.98
N LYS A 281 15.00 2.34 -27.76
CA LYS A 281 16.39 1.99 -27.44
C LYS A 281 16.53 1.34 -26.06
N MET A 282 15.68 1.72 -25.11
CA MET A 282 15.72 1.20 -23.73
C MET A 282 14.99 -0.13 -23.57
N THR A 283 13.96 -0.39 -24.38
CA THR A 283 13.18 -1.61 -24.29
C THR A 283 13.83 -2.73 -25.10
N LYS A 284 14.45 -3.70 -24.43
CA LYS A 284 14.95 -4.94 -25.07
C LYS A 284 13.82 -5.79 -25.70
N ARG A 285 12.55 -5.43 -25.48
CA ARG A 285 11.35 -6.11 -25.99
C ARG A 285 10.46 -5.10 -26.70
N LYS A 286 10.33 -5.24 -28.00
CA LYS A 286 9.53 -4.37 -28.91
C LYS A 286 8.03 -4.26 -28.62
N LYS A 287 7.50 -4.93 -27.60
CA LYS A 287 6.04 -4.98 -27.29
C LYS A 287 5.72 -4.63 -25.84
N HIS A 288 6.39 -3.66 -25.26
CA HIS A 288 5.98 -3.18 -23.92
C HIS A 288 5.03 -2.00 -24.10
N SER A 289 3.80 -2.10 -23.59
CA SER A 289 2.78 -1.04 -23.74
C SER A 289 2.96 0.13 -22.78
N PHE A 290 3.66 -0.05 -21.66
CA PHE A 290 3.88 1.01 -20.66
C PHE A 290 4.92 2.05 -21.14
N LEU A 291 4.69 3.31 -20.72
CA LEU A 291 5.54 4.46 -21.09
C LEU A 291 6.98 4.35 -20.55
#